data_b08dba3c8b898d6119dac4f77db2334e
#
_entry.id   b08dba3c8b898d6119dac4f77db2334e
#
_cell.length_a   1.000
_cell.length_b   1.000
_cell.length_c   1.000
_cell.angle_alpha   90.00
_cell.angle_beta   90.00
_cell.angle_gamma   90.00
#
_symmetry.space_group_name_H-M   'P 1'
#
loop_
_entity.id
_entity.type
_entity.pdbx_description
1 polymer ?
#
loop_
_entity_poly.entity_id
_entity_poly.type
_entity_poly.pdbx_seq_one_letter_code
_entity_poly.pdbx_strand_id
1 'polypeptide(L)'
;FAPNHTYDKNTFAALKNSGINEIIDGYGIMPYEENNIKFIPQLFYKVLMLPFGIQSTQIHLNYWKQKDFDNFKNFIEKNKNKILSYDQALNKINNNYKLINLLTKKIIQIKRIIKKD
;
A
#
# COMPACT_ATOMS: atom_id res chain seq x y z
N PHE A 1 -2.69 -9.59 -3.96
CA PHE A 1 -3.61 -8.45 -4.13
C PHE A 1 -5.04 -8.94 -4.03
N ALA A 2 -5.78 -8.46 -3.02
CA ALA A 2 -7.17 -8.83 -2.82
C ALA A 2 -8.11 -7.88 -3.58
N PRO A 3 -9.17 -8.40 -4.25
CA PRO A 3 -10.17 -7.54 -4.85
C PRO A 3 -10.74 -6.55 -3.83
N ASN A 4 -10.80 -5.27 -4.20
CA ASN A 4 -11.26 -4.19 -3.32
C ASN A 4 -10.52 -4.05 -1.98
N HIS A 5 -9.31 -4.60 -1.84
CA HIS A 5 -8.53 -4.61 -0.59
C HIS A 5 -9.31 -5.17 0.61
N THR A 6 -10.12 -6.20 0.38
CA THR A 6 -10.92 -6.82 1.44
C THR A 6 -10.28 -8.14 1.88
N TYR A 7 -10.13 -8.27 3.18
CA TYR A 7 -9.58 -9.46 3.83
C TYR A 7 -10.52 -9.89 4.95
N ASP A 8 -10.84 -11.18 4.98
CA ASP A 8 -11.57 -11.83 6.06
C ASP A 8 -10.73 -12.91 6.75
N LYS A 9 -11.30 -13.57 7.74
CA LYS A 9 -10.62 -14.64 8.47
C LYS A 9 -10.19 -15.80 7.55
N ASN A 10 -11.00 -16.12 6.53
CA ASN A 10 -10.71 -17.20 5.59
C ASN A 10 -9.54 -16.80 4.67
N THR A 11 -9.48 -15.54 4.24
CA THR A 11 -8.37 -15.00 3.45
C THR A 11 -7.06 -15.13 4.22
N PHE A 12 -7.01 -14.73 5.50
CA PHE A 12 -5.82 -14.86 6.33
C PHE A 12 -5.41 -16.30 6.54
N ALA A 13 -6.38 -17.21 6.76
CA ALA A 13 -6.11 -18.63 6.88
C ALA A 13 -5.53 -19.23 5.60
N ALA A 14 -6.09 -18.89 4.45
CA ALA A 14 -5.61 -19.35 3.14
C ALA A 14 -4.18 -18.86 2.85
N LEU A 15 -3.88 -17.59 3.09
CA LEU A 15 -2.54 -17.02 2.93
C LEU A 15 -1.52 -17.76 3.80
N LYS A 16 -1.84 -17.96 5.07
CA LYS A 16 -0.99 -18.70 6.01
C LYS A 16 -0.73 -20.14 5.55
N ASN A 17 -1.77 -20.86 5.14
CA ASN A 17 -1.67 -22.24 4.67
C ASN A 17 -0.84 -22.36 3.38
N SER A 18 -0.81 -21.30 2.58
CA SER A 18 -0.01 -21.20 1.34
C SER A 18 1.41 -20.68 1.59
N GLY A 19 1.81 -20.44 2.86
CA GLY A 19 3.13 -19.91 3.20
C GLY A 19 3.32 -18.43 2.80
N ILE A 20 2.24 -17.70 2.47
CA ILE A 20 2.30 -16.28 2.12
C ILE A 20 2.17 -15.45 3.40
N ASN A 21 3.26 -14.81 3.80
CA ASN A 21 3.33 -13.98 5.01
C ASN A 21 3.63 -12.51 4.74
N GLU A 22 3.74 -12.12 3.47
CA GLU A 22 4.04 -10.74 3.05
C GLU A 22 3.19 -10.37 1.84
N ILE A 23 2.54 -9.21 1.87
CA ILE A 23 1.72 -8.73 0.77
C ILE A 23 1.84 -7.21 0.58
N ILE A 24 1.75 -6.79 -0.69
CA ILE A 24 1.66 -5.38 -1.07
C ILE A 24 0.19 -5.07 -1.22
N ASP A 25 -0.43 -4.55 -0.16
CA ASP A 25 -1.84 -4.16 -0.12
C ASP A 25 -2.18 -3.51 1.23
N GLY A 26 -3.45 -3.12 1.40
CA GLY A 26 -4.00 -2.70 2.70
C GLY A 26 -4.07 -1.19 2.92
N TYR A 27 -4.70 -0.84 4.02
CA TYR A 27 -5.11 0.54 4.35
C TYR A 27 -4.30 1.14 5.49
N GLY A 28 -3.00 1.13 5.40
CA GLY A 28 -2.12 1.83 6.34
C GLY A 28 -1.47 3.05 5.70
N ILE A 29 -0.82 3.88 6.50
CA ILE A 29 0.09 4.92 6.03
C ILE A 29 1.55 4.48 6.13
N MET A 30 1.83 3.50 6.97
CA MET A 30 3.13 2.88 7.19
C MET A 30 3.00 1.36 7.03
N PRO A 31 4.06 0.63 6.66
CA PRO A 31 4.08 -0.82 6.71
C PRO A 31 3.68 -1.33 8.09
N TYR A 32 2.91 -2.41 8.13
CA TYR A 32 2.37 -2.96 9.36
C TYR A 32 2.23 -4.48 9.28
N GLU A 33 1.99 -5.10 10.44
CA GLU A 33 1.69 -6.51 10.54
C GLU A 33 0.28 -6.70 11.13
N GLU A 34 -0.51 -7.56 10.51
CA GLU A 34 -1.84 -7.98 10.96
C GLU A 34 -2.00 -9.48 10.72
N ASN A 35 -2.40 -10.24 11.76
CA ASN A 35 -2.57 -11.71 11.70
C ASN A 35 -1.32 -12.46 11.21
N ASN A 36 -0.13 -12.04 11.62
CA ASN A 36 1.18 -12.58 11.22
C ASN A 36 1.45 -12.45 9.70
N ILE A 37 0.80 -11.51 9.04
CA ILE A 37 1.07 -11.13 7.65
C ILE A 37 1.56 -9.69 7.64
N LYS A 38 2.67 -9.46 6.97
CA LYS A 38 3.27 -8.14 6.77
C LYS A 38 2.65 -7.47 5.57
N PHE A 39 2.32 -6.19 5.71
CA PHE A 39 1.70 -5.36 4.69
C PHE A 39 2.57 -4.17 4.33
N ILE A 40 2.80 -3.97 3.03
CA ILE A 40 3.21 -2.67 2.49
C ILE A 40 1.96 -2.00 1.94
N PRO A 41 1.47 -0.90 2.55
CA PRO A 41 0.20 -0.31 2.18
C PRO A 41 0.16 0.18 0.74
N GLN A 42 -1.02 0.11 0.12
CA GLN A 42 -1.31 0.63 -1.21
C GLN A 42 -2.61 1.43 -1.18
N LEU A 43 -2.51 2.74 -1.01
CA LEU A 43 -3.66 3.64 -0.95
C LEU A 43 -3.98 4.31 -2.29
N PHE A 44 -3.02 4.34 -3.20
CA PHE A 44 -3.10 5.14 -4.42
C PHE A 44 -2.79 4.33 -5.67
N TYR A 45 -3.51 4.64 -6.75
CA TYR A 45 -3.32 4.07 -8.09
C TYR A 45 -2.63 5.05 -9.04
N LYS A 46 -1.93 6.02 -8.49
CA LYS A 46 -1.18 7.01 -9.24
C LYS A 46 0.15 7.30 -8.57
N VAL A 47 1.10 7.70 -9.38
CA VAL A 47 2.43 8.09 -8.92
C VAL A 47 2.33 9.41 -8.16
N LEU A 48 2.62 9.36 -6.87
CA LEU A 48 2.69 10.55 -6.02
C LEU A 48 3.65 10.31 -4.86
N MET A 49 4.21 11.40 -4.33
CA MET A 49 5.02 11.37 -3.11
C MET A 49 4.22 11.99 -1.97
N LEU A 50 4.03 11.22 -0.90
CA LEU A 50 3.45 11.72 0.33
C LEU A 50 4.50 12.47 1.16
N PRO A 51 4.08 13.44 1.98
CA PRO A 51 4.99 14.13 2.89
C PRO A 51 5.55 13.22 3.99
N PHE A 52 4.82 12.16 4.33
CA PHE A 52 5.20 11.12 5.30
C PHE A 52 4.53 9.79 4.94
N GLY A 53 5.01 8.72 5.56
CA GLY A 53 4.49 7.37 5.31
C GLY A 53 5.30 6.61 4.26
N ILE A 54 5.02 5.31 4.14
CA ILE A 54 5.61 4.42 3.14
C ILE A 54 4.47 3.72 2.42
N GLN A 55 4.39 3.93 1.12
CA GLN A 55 3.34 3.43 0.26
C GLN A 55 3.92 2.72 -0.95
N SER A 56 3.27 1.67 -1.37
CA SER A 56 3.38 1.17 -2.73
C SER A 56 2.37 1.87 -3.64
N THR A 57 2.60 1.83 -4.93
CA THR A 57 1.63 2.27 -5.93
C THR A 57 1.54 1.26 -7.05
N GLN A 58 0.33 1.06 -7.55
CA GLN A 58 0.09 0.22 -8.71
C GLN A 58 0.13 1.08 -9.98
N ILE A 59 0.85 0.60 -10.99
CA ILE A 59 1.03 1.30 -12.25
C ILE A 59 0.44 0.44 -13.37
N HIS A 60 -0.49 1.00 -14.13
CA HIS A 60 -1.13 0.36 -15.27
C HIS A 60 -0.56 0.91 -16.58
N LEU A 61 0.56 0.35 -17.03
CA LEU A 61 1.29 0.82 -18.22
C LEU A 61 0.49 0.77 -19.52
N ASN A 62 -0.49 -0.13 -19.60
CA ASN A 62 -1.32 -0.33 -20.80
C ASN A 62 -2.10 0.92 -21.25
N TYR A 63 -2.32 1.86 -20.34
CA TYR A 63 -3.07 3.09 -20.60
C TYR A 63 -2.16 4.32 -20.74
N TRP A 64 -0.82 4.14 -20.62
CA TRP A 64 0.12 5.24 -20.62
C TRP A 64 0.44 5.72 -22.04
N LYS A 65 0.46 7.04 -22.18
CA LYS A 65 1.01 7.75 -23.33
C LYS A 65 2.46 8.13 -23.06
N GLN A 66 3.19 8.57 -24.09
CA GLN A 66 4.59 9.00 -23.93
C GLN A 66 4.77 10.01 -22.79
N LYS A 67 3.88 10.98 -22.67
CA LYS A 67 3.91 11.98 -21.58
C LYS A 67 3.86 11.34 -20.17
N ASP A 68 3.16 10.23 -20.01
CA ASP A 68 3.05 9.55 -18.70
C ASP A 68 4.37 8.85 -18.34
N PHE A 69 5.05 8.26 -19.32
CA PHE A 69 6.40 7.72 -19.15
C PHE A 69 7.40 8.81 -18.80
N ASP A 70 7.38 9.95 -19.48
CA ASP A 70 8.28 11.07 -19.21
C ASP A 70 8.04 11.63 -17.79
N ASN A 71 6.78 11.78 -17.39
CA ASN A 71 6.41 12.20 -16.04
C ASN A 71 6.89 11.21 -14.98
N PHE A 72 6.75 9.91 -15.25
CA PHE A 72 7.20 8.87 -14.33
C PHE A 72 8.73 8.85 -14.20
N LYS A 73 9.44 8.96 -15.31
CA LYS A 73 10.91 9.08 -15.31
C LYS A 73 11.35 10.25 -14.45
N ASN A 74 10.79 11.43 -14.68
CA ASN A 74 11.08 12.64 -13.91
C ASN A 74 10.76 12.47 -12.42
N PHE A 75 9.65 11.78 -12.10
CA PHE A 75 9.29 11.47 -10.71
C PHE A 75 10.35 10.59 -10.04
N ILE A 76 10.81 9.53 -10.72
CA ILE A 76 11.86 8.62 -10.20
C ILE A 76 13.15 9.38 -9.97
N GLU A 77 13.61 10.15 -10.95
CA GLU A 77 14.86 10.92 -10.85
C GLU A 77 14.82 11.92 -9.69
N LYS A 78 13.71 12.64 -9.55
CA LYS A 78 13.51 13.62 -8.48
C LYS A 78 13.46 12.99 -7.08
N ASN A 79 12.95 11.76 -6.98
CA ASN A 79 12.66 11.12 -5.69
C ASN A 79 13.49 9.88 -5.41
N LYS A 80 14.53 9.58 -6.21
CA LYS A 80 15.34 8.36 -6.10
C LYS A 80 15.82 8.05 -4.67
N ASN A 81 16.17 9.09 -3.90
CA ASN A 81 16.66 8.95 -2.53
C ASN A 81 15.55 8.63 -1.50
N LYS A 82 14.28 8.68 -1.91
CA LYS A 82 13.10 8.39 -1.09
C LYS A 82 12.41 7.08 -1.49
N ILE A 83 12.84 6.49 -2.59
CA ILE A 83 12.31 5.21 -3.07
C ILE A 83 13.04 4.10 -2.33
N LEU A 84 12.28 3.22 -1.73
CA LEU A 84 12.78 2.08 -0.96
C LEU A 84 12.65 0.79 -1.78
N SER A 85 13.56 -0.14 -1.56
CA SER A 85 13.34 -1.53 -1.98
C SER A 85 12.21 -2.16 -1.13
N TYR A 86 11.71 -3.30 -1.59
CA TYR A 86 10.70 -4.06 -0.86
C TYR A 86 11.17 -4.40 0.56
N ASP A 87 12.36 -4.96 0.70
CA ASP A 87 12.94 -5.33 2.00
C ASP A 87 13.16 -4.14 2.91
N GLN A 88 13.63 -3.01 2.35
CA GLN A 88 13.77 -1.77 3.10
C GLN A 88 12.43 -1.27 3.63
N ALA A 89 11.35 -1.40 2.86
CA ALA A 89 10.02 -1.02 3.30
C ALA A 89 9.51 -1.95 4.42
N LEU A 90 9.69 -3.27 4.29
CA LEU A 90 9.32 -4.25 5.34
C LEU A 90 10.06 -4.01 6.66
N ASN A 91 11.34 -3.66 6.59
CA ASN A 91 12.16 -3.34 7.77
C ASN A 91 11.71 -2.06 8.51
N LYS A 92 10.74 -1.31 7.96
CA LYS A 92 10.12 -0.15 8.62
C LYS A 92 8.84 -0.49 9.39
N ILE A 93 8.46 -1.76 9.47
CA ILE A 93 7.34 -2.19 10.32
C ILE A 93 7.66 -1.85 11.77
N ASN A 94 6.76 -1.09 12.41
CA ASN A 94 6.92 -0.69 13.79
C ASN A 94 5.54 -0.54 14.46
N ASN A 95 5.39 -1.12 15.63
CA ASN A 95 4.15 -1.07 16.41
C ASN A 95 3.74 0.36 16.81
N ASN A 96 4.67 1.31 16.86
CA ASN A 96 4.37 2.71 17.15
C ASN A 96 3.44 3.35 16.10
N TYR A 97 3.36 2.79 14.89
CA TYR A 97 2.48 3.26 13.83
C TYR A 97 1.10 2.60 13.83
N LYS A 98 0.82 1.69 14.77
CA LYS A 98 -0.45 0.94 14.84
C LYS A 98 -1.66 1.86 14.94
N LEU A 99 -1.59 2.89 15.76
CA LEU A 99 -2.69 3.83 15.95
C LEU A 99 -2.96 4.65 14.69
N ILE A 100 -1.93 5.20 14.06
CA ILE A 100 -2.09 6.00 12.83
C ILE A 100 -2.61 5.14 11.67
N ASN A 101 -2.16 3.89 11.56
CA ASN A 101 -2.67 2.96 10.56
C ASN A 101 -4.14 2.62 10.81
N LEU A 102 -4.55 2.43 12.06
CA LEU A 102 -5.95 2.18 12.42
C LEU A 102 -6.85 3.37 12.06
N LEU A 103 -6.40 4.59 12.35
CA LEU A 103 -7.11 5.82 11.99
C LEU A 103 -7.25 5.96 10.47
N THR A 104 -6.17 5.73 9.73
CA THR A 104 -6.17 5.75 8.26
C THR A 104 -7.16 4.73 7.69
N LYS A 105 -7.15 3.49 8.21
CA LYS A 105 -8.09 2.43 7.82
C LYS A 105 -9.54 2.86 8.02
N LYS A 106 -9.87 3.43 9.18
CA LYS A 106 -11.24 3.93 9.50
C LYS A 106 -11.67 5.06 8.57
N ILE A 107 -10.81 6.05 8.32
CA ILE A 107 -11.12 7.18 7.42
C ILE A 107 -11.44 6.68 6.01
N ILE A 108 -10.67 5.74 5.49
CA ILE A 108 -10.87 5.19 4.16
C ILE A 108 -12.17 4.38 4.09
N GLN A 109 -12.48 3.59 5.12
CA GLN A 109 -13.73 2.83 5.20
C GLN A 109 -14.95 3.76 5.19
N ILE A 110 -14.93 4.84 5.97
CA ILE A 110 -15.99 5.86 5.99
C ILE A 110 -16.17 6.51 4.61
N LYS A 111 -15.07 6.92 3.96
CA LYS A 111 -15.12 7.51 2.61
C LYS A 111 -15.70 6.56 1.57
N ARG A 112 -15.52 5.26 1.72
CA ARG A 112 -16.09 4.26 0.80
C ARG A 112 -17.59 4.07 0.99
N ILE A 113 -18.07 4.15 2.23
CA ILE A 113 -19.52 4.09 2.53
C ILE A 113 -20.21 5.30 1.90
N ILE A 114 -19.69 6.51 2.13
CA ILE A 114 -20.26 7.77 1.60
C ILE A 114 -20.26 7.83 0.06
N LYS A 115 -19.32 7.15 -0.61
CA LYS A 115 -19.28 7.13 -2.09
C LYS A 115 -20.18 6.08 -2.74
N LYS A 116 -20.80 5.20 -1.97
CA LYS A 116 -21.73 4.20 -2.48
C LYS A 116 -23.19 4.70 -2.52
N ASP A 117 -23.46 5.82 -1.86
CA ASP A 117 -24.72 6.58 -1.92
C ASP A 117 -24.62 7.67 -3.00
#